data_806a85226390d2b7766bf78016d18e95
#
_entry.id   806a85226390d2b7766bf78016d18e95
#
_cell.length_a   1.000
_cell.length_b   1.000
_cell.length_c   1.000
_cell.angle_alpha   90.00
_cell.angle_beta   90.00
_cell.angle_gamma   90.00
#
_symmetry.space_group_name_H-M   'P 1'
#
loop_
_entity.id
_entity.type
_entity.pdbx_description
1 polymer ?
#
loop_
_entity_poly.entity_id
_entity_poly.type
_entity_poly.pdbx_seq_one_letter_code
_entity_poly.pdbx_strand_id
1 'polypeptide(L)'
;MDVLKEHPTLGHITTFGGHPVIASAGVATVNTIQNSTLIEDTLEKEQLIRSLLKHPLVKEIRGKGLMLAALVESPEIAAKIIHRCLANGLILFFLLFEGRAIRITPPLTISKKEISKGCKILLEILDELS
;
A
#
# COMPACT_ATOMS: atom_id res chain seq x y z
N MET A 1 -25.54 1.96 -9.46
CA MET A 1 -26.23 2.90 -8.57
C MET A 1 -27.68 2.49 -8.27
N ASP A 2 -28.39 1.82 -9.18
CA ASP A 2 -29.77 1.43 -8.96
C ASP A 2 -29.99 0.53 -7.74
N VAL A 3 -29.03 -0.34 -7.44
CA VAL A 3 -29.05 -1.23 -6.26
C VAL A 3 -29.13 -0.46 -4.93
N LEU A 4 -28.68 0.81 -4.90
CA LEU A 4 -28.67 1.65 -3.69
C LEU A 4 -29.88 2.60 -3.58
N LYS A 5 -30.83 2.56 -4.53
CA LYS A 5 -31.97 3.47 -4.53
C LYS A 5 -33.00 3.17 -3.42
N GLU A 6 -33.21 1.89 -3.13
CA GLU A 6 -34.30 1.47 -2.25
C GLU A 6 -33.80 0.74 -1.00
N HIS A 7 -32.79 -0.12 -1.11
CA HIS A 7 -32.26 -0.92 -0.02
C HIS A 7 -30.74 -1.03 -0.09
N PRO A 8 -30.02 -0.76 1.01
CA PRO A 8 -30.52 -0.25 2.30
C PRO A 8 -30.94 1.22 2.20
N THR A 9 -31.97 1.60 2.97
CA THR A 9 -32.39 2.99 3.09
C THR A 9 -31.19 3.84 3.50
N LEU A 10 -30.96 4.95 2.78
CA LEU A 10 -29.82 5.86 3.01
C LEU A 10 -28.43 5.23 2.84
N GLY A 11 -28.31 4.09 2.17
CA GLY A 11 -27.05 3.36 1.99
C GLY A 11 -25.95 4.11 1.21
N HIS A 12 -26.31 5.22 0.54
CA HIS A 12 -25.39 6.08 -0.21
C HIS A 12 -25.14 7.44 0.45
N ILE A 13 -25.71 7.70 1.64
CA ILE A 13 -25.55 8.98 2.35
C ILE A 13 -24.26 8.98 3.17
N THR A 14 -23.52 10.09 3.07
CA THR A 14 -22.39 10.41 3.94
C THR A 14 -22.63 11.78 4.56
N THR A 15 -22.26 11.95 5.83
CA THR A 15 -22.45 13.22 6.58
C THR A 15 -21.74 14.39 5.92
N PHE A 16 -20.55 14.17 5.37
CA PHE A 16 -19.69 15.20 4.77
C PHE A 16 -19.57 15.08 3.24
N GLY A 17 -20.39 14.22 2.59
CA GLY A 17 -20.40 14.11 1.13
C GLY A 17 -20.74 15.45 0.47
N GLY A 18 -19.87 15.91 -0.44
CA GLY A 18 -20.02 17.19 -1.12
C GLY A 18 -19.66 18.43 -0.28
N HIS A 19 -19.09 18.27 0.91
CA HIS A 19 -18.62 19.40 1.71
C HIS A 19 -17.56 20.21 0.94
N PRO A 20 -17.68 21.56 0.84
CA PRO A 20 -16.84 22.38 -0.06
C PRO A 20 -15.33 22.21 0.16
N VAL A 21 -14.88 22.12 1.40
CA VAL A 21 -13.44 21.92 1.72
C VAL A 21 -12.95 20.56 1.21
N ILE A 22 -13.72 19.50 1.42
CA ILE A 22 -13.37 18.16 0.93
C ILE A 22 -13.40 18.11 -0.59
N ALA A 23 -14.42 18.71 -1.21
CA ALA A 23 -14.54 18.80 -2.66
C ALA A 23 -13.35 19.58 -3.28
N SER A 24 -12.94 20.70 -2.67
CA SER A 24 -11.79 21.48 -3.13
C SER A 24 -10.48 20.69 -3.05
N ALA A 25 -10.27 19.94 -1.96
CA ALA A 25 -9.11 19.06 -1.82
C ALA A 25 -9.13 17.94 -2.86
N GLY A 26 -10.32 17.36 -3.14
CA GLY A 26 -10.50 16.36 -4.20
C GLY A 26 -10.16 16.91 -5.58
N VAL A 27 -10.62 18.10 -5.93
CA VAL A 27 -10.29 18.78 -7.21
C VAL A 27 -8.78 19.00 -7.32
N ALA A 28 -8.13 19.52 -6.28
CA ALA A 28 -6.68 19.74 -6.27
C ALA A 28 -5.92 18.43 -6.48
N THR A 29 -6.33 17.35 -5.81
CA THR A 29 -5.72 16.02 -5.95
C THR A 29 -5.86 15.47 -7.37
N VAL A 30 -7.08 15.52 -7.94
CA VAL A 30 -7.33 15.07 -9.32
C VAL A 30 -6.49 15.85 -10.32
N ASN A 31 -6.48 17.18 -10.21
CA ASN A 31 -5.67 18.03 -11.09
C ASN A 31 -4.17 17.71 -10.97
N THR A 32 -3.66 17.48 -9.78
CA THR A 32 -2.25 17.10 -9.57
C THR A 32 -1.94 15.78 -10.26
N ILE A 33 -2.79 14.78 -10.11
CA ILE A 33 -2.59 13.46 -10.74
C ILE A 33 -2.65 13.58 -12.27
N GLN A 34 -3.65 14.30 -12.82
CA GLN A 34 -3.83 14.44 -14.26
C GLN A 34 -2.70 15.21 -14.95
N ASN A 35 -2.08 16.16 -14.25
CA ASN A 35 -1.00 17.01 -14.79
C ASN A 35 0.41 16.50 -14.38
N SER A 36 0.56 15.24 -14.05
CA SER A 36 1.82 14.63 -13.62
C SER A 36 1.96 13.22 -14.21
N THR A 37 3.16 12.64 -14.09
CA THR A 37 3.47 11.24 -14.46
C THR A 37 3.28 10.25 -13.31
N LEU A 38 2.60 10.66 -12.24
CA LEU A 38 2.49 9.86 -11.01
C LEU A 38 1.90 8.46 -11.24
N ILE A 39 0.93 8.34 -12.14
CA ILE A 39 0.29 7.04 -12.46
C ILE A 39 1.25 6.18 -13.29
N GLU A 40 1.82 6.73 -14.34
CA GLU A 40 2.76 6.04 -15.23
C GLU A 40 3.99 5.55 -14.47
N ASP A 41 4.54 6.38 -13.58
CA ASP A 41 5.70 6.06 -12.75
C ASP A 41 5.47 4.87 -11.81
N THR A 42 4.21 4.53 -11.50
CA THR A 42 3.90 3.41 -10.58
C THR A 42 4.40 2.08 -11.09
N LEU A 43 4.41 1.85 -12.40
CA LEU A 43 4.87 0.59 -12.99
C LEU A 43 6.38 0.42 -12.83
N GLU A 44 7.15 1.48 -13.03
CA GLU A 44 8.60 1.45 -12.80
C GLU A 44 8.93 1.25 -11.31
N LYS A 45 8.20 1.94 -10.44
CA LYS A 45 8.34 1.80 -8.98
C LYS A 45 7.96 0.37 -8.50
N GLU A 46 6.92 -0.23 -9.08
CA GLU A 46 6.56 -1.62 -8.85
C GLU A 46 7.70 -2.56 -9.22
N GLN A 47 8.25 -2.41 -10.42
CA GLN A 47 9.37 -3.24 -10.90
C GLN A 47 10.58 -3.12 -9.97
N LEU A 48 10.89 -1.91 -9.50
CA LEU A 48 11.95 -1.68 -8.53
C LEU A 48 11.70 -2.44 -7.23
N ILE A 49 10.50 -2.31 -6.64
CA ILE A 49 10.14 -3.03 -5.40
C ILE A 49 10.29 -4.54 -5.61
N ARG A 50 9.73 -5.09 -6.68
CA ARG A 50 9.80 -6.53 -6.99
C ARG A 50 11.23 -7.02 -7.24
N SER A 51 12.09 -6.18 -7.80
CA SER A 51 13.49 -6.53 -8.03
C SER A 51 14.31 -6.57 -6.75
N LEU A 52 14.00 -5.69 -5.80
CA LEU A 52 14.69 -5.58 -4.52
C LEU A 52 14.18 -6.60 -3.49
N LEU A 53 12.87 -6.83 -3.39
CA LEU A 53 12.28 -7.73 -2.39
C LEU A 53 12.34 -9.20 -2.84
N LYS A 54 13.54 -9.73 -2.98
CA LYS A 54 13.81 -11.16 -3.24
C LYS A 54 14.37 -11.80 -1.99
N HIS A 55 13.55 -12.57 -1.28
CA HIS A 55 13.97 -13.23 -0.04
C HIS A 55 13.18 -14.54 0.14
N PRO A 56 13.78 -15.63 0.68
CA PRO A 56 13.12 -16.94 0.85
C PRO A 56 11.83 -16.92 1.68
N LEU A 57 11.75 -16.01 2.66
CA LEU A 57 10.52 -15.82 3.46
C LEU A 57 9.40 -15.13 2.68
N VAL A 58 9.69 -14.40 1.60
CA VAL A 58 8.68 -13.80 0.73
C VAL A 58 8.29 -14.81 -0.35
N LYS A 59 7.14 -15.44 -0.19
CA LYS A 59 6.65 -16.49 -1.11
C LYS A 59 6.12 -15.93 -2.41
N GLU A 60 5.50 -14.75 -2.36
CA GLU A 60 4.86 -14.11 -3.52
C GLU A 60 4.71 -12.61 -3.25
N ILE A 61 4.77 -11.80 -4.31
CA ILE A 61 4.34 -10.39 -4.27
C ILE A 61 3.16 -10.23 -5.22
N ARG A 62 1.98 -9.97 -4.65
CA ARG A 62 0.73 -9.71 -5.37
C ARG A 62 0.47 -8.22 -5.52
N GLY A 63 -0.34 -7.86 -6.52
CA GLY A 63 -0.79 -6.50 -6.74
C GLY A 63 -0.25 -5.89 -8.02
N LYS A 64 -0.51 -4.58 -8.19
CA LYS A 64 -0.11 -3.80 -9.36
C LYS A 64 0.24 -2.37 -8.94
N GLY A 65 1.24 -1.78 -9.61
CA GLY A 65 1.72 -0.44 -9.30
C GLY A 65 2.23 -0.35 -7.86
N LEU A 66 1.73 0.63 -7.12
CA LEU A 66 2.05 0.82 -5.71
C LEU A 66 0.98 0.28 -4.75
N MET A 67 0.15 -0.65 -5.21
CA MET A 67 -0.77 -1.41 -4.37
C MET A 67 -0.31 -2.87 -4.34
N LEU A 68 0.67 -3.17 -3.49
CA LEU A 68 1.33 -4.46 -3.41
C LEU A 68 1.12 -5.13 -2.06
N ALA A 69 1.23 -6.46 -2.04
CA ALA A 69 1.23 -7.27 -0.85
C ALA A 69 2.32 -8.34 -0.96
N ALA A 70 3.25 -8.37 -0.01
CA ALA A 70 4.23 -9.45 0.13
C ALA A 70 3.64 -10.55 1.02
N LEU A 71 3.52 -11.77 0.49
CA LEU A 71 3.00 -12.92 1.22
C LEU A 71 4.16 -13.70 1.86
N VAL A 72 3.99 -14.00 3.14
CA VAL A 72 4.89 -14.86 3.91
C VAL A 72 4.18 -16.16 4.30
N GLU A 73 4.84 -17.03 5.05
CA GLU A 73 4.33 -18.37 5.34
C GLU A 73 3.14 -18.37 6.31
N SER A 74 3.16 -17.50 7.34
CA SER A 74 2.09 -17.47 8.34
C SER A 74 1.75 -16.05 8.81
N PRO A 75 0.55 -15.85 9.39
CA PRO A 75 0.16 -14.58 9.99
C PRO A 75 1.09 -14.12 11.12
N GLU A 76 1.62 -15.06 11.91
CA GLU A 76 2.53 -14.77 13.01
C GLU A 76 3.86 -14.20 12.51
N ILE A 77 4.37 -14.74 11.40
CA ILE A 77 5.58 -14.23 10.73
C ILE A 77 5.31 -12.83 10.19
N ALA A 78 4.17 -12.62 9.52
CA ALA A 78 3.78 -11.31 9.02
C ALA A 78 3.71 -10.26 10.14
N ALA A 79 3.08 -10.60 11.26
CA ALA A 79 2.98 -9.72 12.42
C ALA A 79 4.36 -9.37 12.99
N LYS A 80 5.25 -10.35 13.16
CA LYS A 80 6.62 -10.11 13.64
C LYS A 80 7.39 -9.17 12.73
N ILE A 81 7.30 -9.37 11.41
CA ILE A 81 7.95 -8.49 10.42
C ILE A 81 7.43 -7.07 10.54
N ILE A 82 6.10 -6.88 10.56
CA ILE A 82 5.47 -5.56 10.67
C ILE A 82 5.92 -4.83 11.93
N HIS A 83 5.90 -5.50 13.09
CA HIS A 83 6.33 -4.90 14.36
C HIS A 83 7.80 -4.50 14.36
N ARG A 84 8.69 -5.35 13.82
CA ARG A 84 10.12 -5.04 13.72
C ARG A 84 10.38 -3.90 12.74
N CYS A 85 9.71 -3.90 11.59
CA CYS A 85 9.79 -2.80 10.62
C CYS A 85 9.39 -1.46 11.26
N LEU A 86 8.31 -1.43 12.04
CA LEU A 86 7.88 -0.24 12.75
C LEU A 86 8.96 0.28 13.72
N ALA A 87 9.58 -0.62 14.50
CA ALA A 87 10.68 -0.26 15.41
C ALA A 87 11.92 0.28 14.67
N ASN A 88 12.11 -0.09 13.40
CA ASN A 88 13.21 0.37 12.55
C ASN A 88 12.80 1.52 11.59
N GLY A 89 11.66 2.17 11.83
CA GLY A 89 11.22 3.36 11.11
C GLY A 89 10.55 3.08 9.75
N LEU A 90 10.12 1.84 9.51
CA LEU A 90 9.34 1.47 8.32
C LEU A 90 7.92 1.06 8.74
N ILE A 91 6.92 1.88 8.36
CA ILE A 91 5.51 1.61 8.64
C ILE A 91 4.94 0.69 7.55
N LEU A 92 4.57 -0.51 7.93
CA LEU A 92 3.86 -1.49 7.11
C LEU A 92 2.55 -1.89 7.79
N PHE A 93 1.59 -2.44 7.03
CA PHE A 93 0.31 -2.86 7.56
C PHE A 93 -0.02 -4.31 7.16
N PHE A 94 -0.83 -4.95 7.98
CA PHE A 94 -1.49 -6.21 7.67
C PHE A 94 -2.68 -6.00 6.72
N LEU A 95 -3.16 -7.09 6.12
CA LEU A 95 -4.42 -7.13 5.37
C LEU A 95 -5.50 -7.88 6.16
N LEU A 96 -6.72 -7.32 6.20
CA LEU A 96 -7.82 -7.85 7.01
C LEU A 96 -8.26 -9.26 6.60
N PHE A 97 -8.19 -9.58 5.32
CA PHE A 97 -8.69 -10.85 4.77
C PHE A 97 -7.59 -11.84 4.37
N GLU A 98 -6.32 -11.47 4.49
CA GLU A 98 -5.18 -12.35 4.27
C GLU A 98 -4.09 -12.02 5.31
N GLY A 99 -4.13 -12.73 6.42
CA GLY A 99 -3.23 -12.49 7.55
C GLY A 99 -1.75 -12.71 7.24
N ARG A 100 -1.42 -13.51 6.21
CA ARG A 100 -0.03 -13.74 5.76
C ARG A 100 0.53 -12.60 4.92
N ALA A 101 -0.28 -11.60 4.59
CA ALA A 101 0.10 -10.54 3.68
C ALA A 101 0.58 -9.29 4.41
N ILE A 102 1.72 -8.79 4.01
CA ILE A 102 2.29 -7.51 4.41
C ILE A 102 1.96 -6.50 3.32
N ARG A 103 1.16 -5.50 3.65
CA ARG A 103 0.74 -4.46 2.71
C ARG A 103 1.86 -3.46 2.45
N ILE A 104 2.14 -3.24 1.16
CA ILE A 104 3.14 -2.27 0.67
C ILE A 104 2.41 -1.28 -0.23
N THR A 105 1.99 -0.15 0.35
CA THR A 105 1.20 0.89 -0.32
C THR A 105 1.78 2.28 -0.03
N PRO A 106 2.97 2.59 -0.53
CA PRO A 106 3.56 3.90 -0.37
C PRO A 106 2.79 4.96 -1.18
N PRO A 107 2.93 6.26 -0.87
CA PRO A 107 2.31 7.32 -1.66
C PRO A 107 2.84 7.34 -3.10
N LEU A 108 2.04 7.80 -4.06
CA LEU A 108 2.44 7.89 -5.48
C LEU A 108 3.70 8.74 -5.67
N THR A 109 3.93 9.71 -4.79
CA THR A 109 5.08 10.63 -4.80
C THR A 109 6.38 10.02 -4.28
N ILE A 110 6.37 8.79 -3.77
CA ILE A 110 7.57 8.14 -3.23
C ILE A 110 8.70 8.12 -4.25
N SER A 111 9.91 8.47 -3.83
CA SER A 111 11.11 8.42 -4.67
C SER A 111 11.73 7.02 -4.72
N LYS A 112 12.48 6.72 -5.77
CA LYS A 112 13.25 5.45 -5.89
C LYS A 112 14.24 5.25 -4.73
N LYS A 113 14.81 6.35 -4.20
CA LYS A 113 15.71 6.32 -3.03
C LYS A 113 14.98 5.86 -1.77
N GLU A 114 13.78 6.38 -1.55
CA GLU A 114 12.94 5.97 -0.41
C GLU A 114 12.45 4.53 -0.54
N ILE A 115 12.07 4.10 -1.74
CA ILE A 115 11.76 2.69 -2.03
C ILE A 115 12.94 1.80 -1.67
N SER A 116 14.15 2.13 -2.14
CA SER A 116 15.36 1.35 -1.86
C SER A 116 15.67 1.31 -0.37
N LYS A 117 15.49 2.43 0.35
CA LYS A 117 15.65 2.48 1.81
C LYS A 117 14.64 1.58 2.53
N GLY A 118 13.37 1.66 2.15
CA GLY A 118 12.32 0.83 2.77
C GLY A 118 12.53 -0.66 2.50
N CYS A 119 12.86 -1.03 1.27
CA CYS A 119 13.17 -2.41 0.91
C CYS A 119 14.39 -2.94 1.68
N LYS A 120 15.44 -2.12 1.87
CA LYS A 120 16.62 -2.49 2.65
C LYS A 120 16.24 -2.82 4.10
N ILE A 121 15.49 -1.95 4.78
CA ILE A 121 15.03 -2.19 6.16
C ILE A 121 14.22 -3.50 6.22
N LEU A 122 13.31 -3.72 5.27
CA LEU A 122 12.51 -4.95 5.25
C LEU A 122 13.38 -6.19 5.05
N LEU A 123 14.37 -6.16 4.15
CA LEU A 123 15.29 -7.27 3.92
C LEU A 123 16.14 -7.59 5.16
N GLU A 124 16.70 -6.59 5.83
CA GLU A 124 17.44 -6.76 7.07
C GLU A 124 16.59 -7.46 8.15
N ILE A 125 15.32 -7.09 8.28
CA ILE A 125 14.38 -7.75 9.19
C ILE A 125 14.06 -9.19 8.77
N LEU A 126 13.94 -9.45 7.47
CA LEU A 126 13.73 -10.81 6.95
C LEU A 126 14.94 -11.71 7.20
N ASP A 127 16.15 -11.19 7.01
CA ASP A 127 17.40 -11.91 7.30
C ASP A 127 17.53 -12.28 8.78
N GLU A 128 17.11 -11.40 9.70
CA GLU A 128 17.10 -11.67 11.15
C GLU A 128 16.08 -12.74 11.57
N LEU A 129 15.08 -13.02 10.74
CA LEU A 129 13.99 -13.96 11.04
C LEU A 129 14.11 -15.30 10.28
N SER A 130 15.18 -15.46 9.49
CA SER A 130 15.46 -16.64 8.65
C SER A 130 16.08 -17.82 9.40
#